data_d5a44bcdc27dfdb1e7292391bf34a84b
#
_entry.id   d5a44bcdc27dfdb1e7292391bf34a84b
#
_cell.length_a   1.000
_cell.length_b   1.000
_cell.length_c   1.000
_cell.angle_alpha   90.00
_cell.angle_beta   90.00
_cell.angle_gamma   90.00
#
_symmetry.space_group_name_H-M   'P 1'
#
loop_
_entity.id
_entity.type
_entity.pdbx_description
1 polymer ?
#
loop_
_entity_poly.entity_id
_entity_poly.type
_entity_poly.pdbx_seq_one_letter_code
_entity_poly.pdbx_strand_id
1 'polypeptide(L)'
;MRLVGGDELNGHFQEFEDQYLITMYDFFESNPGQRVRTGDLASSLKVSPASATEMVQRLASKGFIDYQPYKGALFTDEGLIRGTKMKRRHRLAEVLLETLSFEGDIHETACRLEHAINDDLEVTLSLLLGHPVNGPVTFGTEMPEPSPEILEKIQSSSSKIQFLHHLGEGQKGILHGMLMTDGDKAVLNGLGLELGMELQRSATGFTFADGSGFACSPELAAKLLIRC
;
A
#
# COMPACT_ATOMS: atom_id res chain seq x y z
N MET A 1 32.41 -23.21 3.49
CA MET A 1 32.05 -22.46 2.27
C MET A 1 30.61 -22.84 1.95
N ARG A 2 29.63 -22.08 2.47
CA ARG A 2 28.21 -22.31 2.21
C ARG A 2 27.87 -21.73 0.82
N LEU A 3 27.34 -22.55 -0.04
CA LEU A 3 26.77 -22.14 -1.33
C LEU A 3 25.48 -21.33 -1.04
N VAL A 4 25.60 -20.01 -1.03
CA VAL A 4 24.49 -19.06 -1.02
C VAL A 4 24.22 -18.71 -2.48
N GLY A 5 23.39 -19.46 -3.17
CA GLY A 5 23.21 -19.22 -4.60
C GLY A 5 21.87 -19.65 -5.19
N GLY A 6 21.04 -20.40 -4.47
CA GLY A 6 19.78 -20.90 -4.99
C GLY A 6 18.55 -20.04 -4.64
N ASP A 7 18.51 -19.50 -3.44
CA ASP A 7 17.36 -18.73 -2.96
C ASP A 7 17.33 -17.29 -3.49
N GLU A 8 18.47 -16.63 -3.65
CA GLU A 8 18.52 -15.27 -4.20
C GLU A 8 18.07 -15.21 -5.67
N LEU A 9 18.47 -16.20 -6.51
CA LEU A 9 18.05 -16.26 -7.89
C LEU A 9 16.54 -16.51 -8.03
N ASN A 10 15.95 -17.33 -7.17
CA ASN A 10 14.50 -17.55 -7.15
C ASN A 10 13.72 -16.30 -6.71
N GLY A 11 14.23 -15.53 -5.76
CA GLY A 11 13.64 -14.26 -5.32
C GLY A 11 13.54 -13.24 -6.47
N HIS A 12 14.63 -13.03 -7.18
CA HIS A 12 14.65 -12.11 -8.33
C HIS A 12 13.70 -12.51 -9.45
N PHE A 13 13.59 -13.80 -9.76
CA PHE A 13 12.64 -14.25 -10.78
C PHE A 13 11.19 -14.05 -10.36
N GLN A 14 10.88 -14.16 -9.09
CA GLN A 14 9.53 -13.92 -8.56
C GLN A 14 9.15 -12.45 -8.64
N GLU A 15 10.08 -11.54 -8.35
CA GLU A 15 9.88 -10.09 -8.49
C GLU A 15 9.53 -9.70 -9.93
N PHE A 16 10.23 -10.27 -10.92
CA PHE A 16 9.88 -10.04 -12.33
C PHE A 16 8.49 -10.58 -12.70
N GLU A 17 8.09 -11.74 -12.20
CA GLU A 17 6.76 -12.30 -12.41
C GLU A 17 5.69 -11.38 -11.81
N ASP A 18 5.90 -10.91 -10.59
CA ASP A 18 4.99 -10.01 -9.89
C ASP A 18 4.85 -8.67 -10.62
N GLN A 19 5.94 -8.13 -11.17
CA GLN A 19 5.92 -6.91 -11.98
C GLN A 19 5.05 -7.05 -13.23
N TYR A 20 5.08 -8.23 -13.90
CA TYR A 20 4.18 -8.50 -15.03
C TYR A 20 2.72 -8.60 -14.59
N LEU A 21 2.44 -9.24 -13.45
CA LEU A 21 1.07 -9.34 -12.92
C LEU A 21 0.51 -7.98 -12.50
N ILE A 22 1.32 -7.12 -11.90
CA ILE A 22 0.95 -5.73 -11.56
C ILE A 22 0.61 -4.95 -12.83
N THR A 23 1.49 -5.02 -13.83
CA THR A 23 1.25 -4.34 -15.13
C THR A 23 0.02 -4.87 -15.82
N MET A 24 -0.22 -6.19 -15.82
CA MET A 24 -1.46 -6.77 -16.35
C MET A 24 -2.70 -6.31 -15.58
N TYR A 25 -2.56 -6.09 -14.26
CA TYR A 25 -3.65 -5.58 -13.44
C TYR A 25 -4.05 -4.15 -13.84
N ASP A 26 -3.10 -3.28 -14.20
CA ASP A 26 -3.40 -1.93 -14.71
C ASP A 26 -4.23 -1.97 -16.00
N PHE A 27 -3.91 -2.91 -16.90
CA PHE A 27 -4.73 -3.14 -18.10
C PHE A 27 -6.10 -3.70 -17.75
N PHE A 28 -6.19 -4.62 -16.79
CA PHE A 28 -7.44 -5.21 -16.32
C PHE A 28 -8.36 -4.16 -15.68
N GLU A 29 -7.84 -3.25 -14.86
CA GLU A 29 -8.63 -2.15 -14.29
C GLU A 29 -9.22 -1.25 -15.38
N SER A 30 -8.43 -0.95 -16.40
CA SER A 30 -8.87 -0.10 -17.49
C SER A 30 -9.89 -0.78 -18.40
N ASN A 31 -9.76 -2.09 -18.60
CA ASN A 31 -10.57 -2.88 -19.53
C ASN A 31 -10.79 -4.31 -19.02
N PRO A 32 -11.68 -4.52 -18.06
CA PRO A 32 -11.96 -5.86 -17.52
C PRO A 32 -12.37 -6.86 -18.59
N GLY A 33 -11.74 -8.03 -18.60
CA GLY A 33 -12.05 -9.12 -19.54
C GLY A 33 -11.43 -8.99 -20.94
N GLN A 34 -10.65 -7.93 -21.20
CA GLN A 34 -9.89 -7.82 -22.45
C GLN A 34 -8.53 -8.47 -22.34
N ARG A 35 -8.08 -9.12 -23.44
CA ARG A 35 -6.75 -9.69 -23.52
C ARG A 35 -5.70 -8.59 -23.66
N VAL A 36 -4.66 -8.66 -22.82
CA VAL A 36 -3.49 -7.79 -22.89
C VAL A 36 -2.53 -8.37 -23.94
N ARG A 37 -2.13 -7.56 -24.90
CA ARG A 37 -1.15 -8.00 -25.91
C ARG A 37 0.25 -8.06 -25.33
N THR A 38 1.02 -9.05 -25.71
CA THR A 38 2.43 -9.18 -25.26
C THR A 38 3.26 -7.93 -25.62
N GLY A 39 2.95 -7.29 -26.76
CA GLY A 39 3.60 -6.03 -27.15
C GLY A 39 3.31 -4.86 -26.24
N ASP A 40 2.07 -4.77 -25.71
CA ASP A 40 1.69 -3.72 -24.77
C ASP A 40 2.43 -3.90 -23.43
N LEU A 41 2.54 -5.15 -22.94
CA LEU A 41 3.36 -5.49 -21.77
C LEU A 41 4.84 -5.15 -21.98
N ALA A 42 5.40 -5.51 -23.15
CA ALA A 42 6.78 -5.18 -23.49
C ALA A 42 7.04 -3.68 -23.47
N SER A 43 6.10 -2.88 -24.00
CA SER A 43 6.20 -1.42 -24.04
C SER A 43 6.10 -0.80 -22.64
N SER A 44 5.13 -1.23 -21.82
CA SER A 44 4.94 -0.73 -20.46
C SER A 44 6.12 -1.05 -19.56
N LEU A 45 6.66 -2.27 -19.65
CA LEU A 45 7.79 -2.74 -18.85
C LEU A 45 9.16 -2.35 -19.43
N LYS A 46 9.20 -1.72 -20.61
CA LYS A 46 10.43 -1.31 -21.31
C LYS A 46 11.39 -2.49 -21.55
N VAL A 47 10.84 -3.65 -21.87
CA VAL A 47 11.61 -4.88 -22.17
C VAL A 47 11.48 -5.27 -23.64
N SER A 48 12.32 -6.20 -24.10
CA SER A 48 12.21 -6.71 -25.47
C SER A 48 10.93 -7.52 -25.66
N PRO A 49 10.32 -7.52 -26.88
CA PRO A 49 9.18 -8.39 -27.18
C PRO A 49 9.45 -9.87 -26.95
N ALA A 50 10.69 -10.31 -27.15
CA ALA A 50 11.09 -11.69 -26.90
C ALA A 50 11.05 -12.02 -25.40
N SER A 51 11.63 -11.15 -24.56
CA SER A 51 11.59 -11.30 -23.08
C SER A 51 10.16 -11.27 -22.55
N ALA A 52 9.32 -10.36 -23.06
CA ALA A 52 7.92 -10.31 -22.68
C ALA A 52 7.17 -11.59 -23.06
N THR A 53 7.43 -12.15 -24.23
CA THR A 53 6.81 -13.40 -24.69
C THR A 53 7.23 -14.58 -23.81
N GLU A 54 8.50 -14.68 -23.45
CA GLU A 54 9.03 -15.72 -22.59
C GLU A 54 8.38 -15.65 -21.19
N MET A 55 8.29 -14.46 -20.59
CA MET A 55 7.67 -14.30 -19.29
C MET A 55 6.17 -14.59 -19.32
N VAL A 56 5.45 -14.16 -20.33
CA VAL A 56 4.02 -14.49 -20.53
C VAL A 56 3.81 -16.01 -20.65
N GLN A 57 4.67 -16.72 -21.40
CA GLN A 57 4.62 -18.17 -21.48
C GLN A 57 4.92 -18.84 -20.13
N ARG A 58 5.87 -18.31 -19.38
CA ARG A 58 6.19 -18.77 -18.03
C ARG A 58 5.03 -18.58 -17.06
N LEU A 59 4.40 -17.41 -17.04
CA LEU A 59 3.20 -17.15 -16.22
C LEU A 59 2.04 -18.06 -16.61
N ALA A 60 1.86 -18.33 -17.89
CA ALA A 60 0.85 -19.28 -18.38
C ALA A 60 1.14 -20.71 -17.92
N SER A 61 2.42 -21.14 -17.97
CA SER A 61 2.81 -22.48 -17.49
C SER A 61 2.62 -22.66 -15.99
N LYS A 62 2.63 -21.56 -15.22
CA LYS A 62 2.33 -21.52 -13.78
C LYS A 62 0.83 -21.40 -13.47
N GLY A 63 -0.03 -21.26 -14.48
CA GLY A 63 -1.47 -21.17 -14.31
C GLY A 63 -2.00 -19.77 -13.95
N PHE A 64 -1.15 -18.74 -13.96
CA PHE A 64 -1.60 -17.38 -13.58
C PHE A 64 -2.34 -16.67 -14.73
N ILE A 65 -2.06 -17.04 -15.97
CA ILE A 65 -2.70 -16.40 -17.12
C ILE A 65 -3.09 -17.45 -18.19
N ASP A 66 -4.18 -17.18 -18.92
CA ASP A 66 -4.52 -17.85 -20.17
C ASP A 66 -3.90 -17.06 -21.32
N TYR A 67 -2.81 -17.62 -21.88
CA TYR A 67 -2.11 -17.03 -23.01
C TYR A 67 -2.48 -17.70 -24.32
N GLN A 68 -2.86 -16.90 -25.30
CA GLN A 68 -3.09 -17.33 -26.67
C GLN A 68 -2.15 -16.57 -27.61
N PRO A 69 -1.30 -17.29 -28.37
CA PRO A 69 -0.40 -16.66 -29.34
C PRO A 69 -1.16 -15.71 -30.26
N TYR A 70 -0.61 -14.55 -30.52
CA TYR A 70 -1.17 -13.46 -31.34
C TYR A 70 -2.44 -12.78 -30.79
N LYS A 71 -3.12 -13.36 -29.81
CA LYS A 71 -4.33 -12.79 -29.20
C LYS A 71 -4.05 -12.09 -27.88
N GLY A 72 -2.98 -12.50 -27.16
CA GLY A 72 -2.61 -11.94 -25.87
C GLY A 72 -2.96 -12.84 -24.68
N ALA A 73 -2.92 -12.26 -23.50
CA ALA A 73 -3.11 -12.94 -22.22
C ALA A 73 -4.32 -12.39 -21.46
N LEU A 74 -5.00 -13.27 -20.71
CA LEU A 74 -6.00 -12.93 -19.69
C LEU A 74 -5.56 -13.50 -18.35
N PHE A 75 -5.97 -12.90 -17.27
CA PHE A 75 -5.85 -13.53 -15.96
C PHE A 75 -6.68 -14.80 -15.86
N THR A 76 -6.15 -15.82 -15.21
CA THR A 76 -6.95 -16.83 -14.53
C THR A 76 -7.43 -16.29 -13.18
N ASP A 77 -8.32 -17.00 -12.49
CA ASP A 77 -8.75 -16.61 -11.13
C ASP A 77 -7.55 -16.50 -10.18
N GLU A 78 -6.64 -17.48 -10.22
CA GLU A 78 -5.43 -17.49 -9.40
C GLU A 78 -4.48 -16.33 -9.74
N GLY A 79 -4.30 -16.05 -11.03
CA GLY A 79 -3.50 -14.92 -11.48
C GLY A 79 -4.10 -13.58 -11.08
N LEU A 80 -5.42 -13.43 -11.15
CA LEU A 80 -6.10 -12.22 -10.72
C LEU A 80 -5.96 -12.00 -9.22
N ILE A 81 -6.12 -13.03 -8.40
CA ILE A 81 -5.90 -12.96 -6.94
C ILE A 81 -4.48 -12.48 -6.64
N ARG A 82 -3.46 -13.07 -7.30
CA ARG A 82 -2.07 -12.67 -7.09
C ARG A 82 -1.80 -11.26 -7.59
N GLY A 83 -2.29 -10.89 -8.78
CA GLY A 83 -2.14 -9.56 -9.35
C GLY A 83 -2.78 -8.48 -8.47
N THR A 84 -4.01 -8.73 -7.99
CA THR A 84 -4.72 -7.86 -7.05
C THR A 84 -3.90 -7.65 -5.77
N LYS A 85 -3.38 -8.74 -5.18
CA LYS A 85 -2.56 -8.69 -3.97
C LYS A 85 -1.30 -7.86 -4.16
N MET A 86 -0.58 -8.08 -5.25
CA MET A 86 0.65 -7.33 -5.53
C MET A 86 0.35 -5.85 -5.83
N LYS A 87 -0.70 -5.56 -6.59
CA LYS A 87 -1.12 -4.19 -6.87
C LYS A 87 -1.54 -3.44 -5.62
N ARG A 88 -2.26 -4.12 -4.69
CA ARG A 88 -2.60 -3.56 -3.39
C ARG A 88 -1.34 -3.20 -2.59
N ARG A 89 -0.36 -4.08 -2.52
CA ARG A 89 0.92 -3.83 -1.82
C ARG A 89 1.67 -2.65 -2.41
N HIS A 90 1.72 -2.56 -3.74
CA HIS A 90 2.28 -1.41 -4.45
C HIS A 90 1.60 -0.10 -4.02
N ARG A 91 0.26 -0.04 -4.07
CA ARG A 91 -0.49 1.17 -3.69
C ARG A 91 -0.38 1.50 -2.20
N LEU A 92 -0.31 0.50 -1.32
CA LEU A 92 -0.03 0.73 0.11
C LEU A 92 1.35 1.36 0.32
N ALA A 93 2.36 0.91 -0.44
CA ALA A 93 3.69 1.50 -0.39
C ALA A 93 3.69 2.95 -0.89
N GLU A 94 2.98 3.25 -1.99
CA GLU A 94 2.83 4.62 -2.50
C GLU A 94 2.14 5.53 -1.47
N VAL A 95 1.00 5.10 -0.89
CA VAL A 95 0.28 5.85 0.15
C VAL A 95 1.15 6.08 1.38
N LEU A 96 1.94 5.08 1.80
CA LEU A 96 2.90 5.22 2.89
C LEU A 96 3.93 6.31 2.59
N LEU A 97 4.53 6.28 1.40
CA LEU A 97 5.55 7.26 1.00
C LEU A 97 4.98 8.67 0.90
N GLU A 98 3.77 8.84 0.36
CA GLU A 98 3.06 10.13 0.35
C GLU A 98 2.80 10.63 1.78
N THR A 99 2.32 9.74 2.67
CA THR A 99 2.05 10.07 4.07
C THR A 99 3.31 10.52 4.81
N LEU A 100 4.47 9.91 4.50
CA LEU A 100 5.77 10.29 5.05
C LEU A 100 6.37 11.53 4.39
N SER A 101 5.68 12.16 3.43
CA SER A 101 6.19 13.29 2.64
C SER A 101 7.55 12.98 1.99
N PHE A 102 7.68 11.76 1.43
CA PHE A 102 8.90 11.32 0.78
C PHE A 102 9.20 12.18 -0.47
N GLU A 103 10.39 12.75 -0.54
CA GLU A 103 10.79 13.68 -1.62
C GLU A 103 11.36 12.98 -2.87
N GLY A 104 11.57 11.66 -2.84
CA GLY A 104 12.08 10.88 -3.97
C GLY A 104 11.01 10.46 -4.96
N ASP A 105 11.37 9.63 -5.93
CA ASP A 105 10.41 9.01 -6.84
C ASP A 105 9.58 7.97 -6.08
N ILE A 106 8.31 8.33 -5.82
CA ILE A 106 7.36 7.50 -5.05
C ILE A 106 7.13 6.18 -5.77
N HIS A 107 6.85 6.23 -7.07
CA HIS A 107 6.53 5.02 -7.84
C HIS A 107 7.71 4.06 -7.91
N GLU A 108 8.90 4.54 -8.25
CA GLU A 108 10.11 3.71 -8.29
C GLU A 108 10.43 3.09 -6.93
N THR A 109 10.23 3.86 -5.84
CA THR A 109 10.48 3.36 -4.49
C THR A 109 9.42 2.35 -4.06
N ALA A 110 8.15 2.58 -4.39
CA ALA A 110 7.06 1.65 -4.12
C ALA A 110 7.26 0.31 -4.85
N CYS A 111 7.73 0.31 -6.10
CA CYS A 111 8.08 -0.91 -6.85
C CYS A 111 9.14 -1.78 -6.14
N ARG A 112 10.00 -1.19 -5.35
CA ARG A 112 10.98 -1.95 -4.54
C ARG A 112 10.39 -2.43 -3.22
N LEU A 113 9.55 -1.60 -2.58
CA LEU A 113 8.95 -1.91 -1.29
C LEU A 113 7.89 -3.00 -1.37
N GLU A 114 7.10 -3.07 -2.45
CA GLU A 114 6.00 -4.02 -2.60
C GLU A 114 6.42 -5.48 -2.41
N HIS A 115 7.63 -5.83 -2.86
CA HIS A 115 8.18 -7.18 -2.73
C HIS A 115 8.60 -7.53 -1.29
N ALA A 116 8.91 -6.53 -0.47
CA ALA A 116 9.22 -6.70 0.95
C ALA A 116 7.96 -6.78 1.83
N ILE A 117 6.79 -6.36 1.32
CA ILE A 117 5.53 -6.37 2.05
C ILE A 117 4.97 -7.80 2.06
N ASN A 118 5.08 -8.48 3.21
CA ASN A 118 4.38 -9.74 3.47
C ASN A 118 2.97 -9.49 4.02
N ASP A 119 2.23 -10.56 4.28
CA ASP A 119 0.84 -10.47 4.74
C ASP A 119 0.69 -9.72 6.09
N ASP A 120 1.62 -9.93 7.01
CA ASP A 120 1.56 -9.28 8.33
C ASP A 120 1.91 -7.78 8.24
N LEU A 121 2.84 -7.42 7.35
CA LEU A 121 3.15 -6.01 7.06
C LEU A 121 2.01 -5.33 6.29
N GLU A 122 1.34 -6.05 5.36
CA GLU A 122 0.16 -5.56 4.66
C GLU A 122 -0.97 -5.22 5.63
N VAL A 123 -1.25 -6.10 6.61
CA VAL A 123 -2.21 -5.84 7.70
C VAL A 123 -1.78 -4.61 8.50
N THR A 124 -0.51 -4.55 8.91
CA THR A 124 0.03 -3.43 9.70
C THR A 124 -0.08 -2.11 8.97
N LEU A 125 0.28 -2.06 7.69
CA LEU A 125 0.16 -0.86 6.85
C LEU A 125 -1.30 -0.46 6.64
N SER A 126 -2.19 -1.43 6.38
CA SER A 126 -3.62 -1.15 6.25
C SER A 126 -4.21 -0.52 7.52
N LEU A 127 -3.83 -1.01 8.69
CA LEU A 127 -4.25 -0.45 9.98
C LEU A 127 -3.64 0.94 10.22
N LEU A 128 -2.34 1.10 9.98
CA LEU A 128 -1.63 2.37 10.15
C LEU A 128 -2.20 3.47 9.26
N LEU A 129 -2.46 3.16 7.99
CA LEU A 129 -2.98 4.09 7.00
C LEU A 129 -4.52 4.25 7.05
N GLY A 130 -5.20 3.62 8.02
CA GLY A 130 -6.64 3.74 8.24
C GLY A 130 -7.49 3.06 7.19
N HIS A 131 -7.06 1.94 6.65
CA HIS A 131 -7.75 1.19 5.59
C HIS A 131 -8.01 2.06 4.36
N PRO A 132 -6.98 2.55 3.67
CA PRO A 132 -7.18 3.43 2.53
C PRO A 132 -8.05 2.74 1.49
N VAL A 133 -9.17 3.37 1.14
CA VAL A 133 -10.09 2.92 0.08
C VAL A 133 -9.67 3.48 -1.27
N ASN A 134 -8.87 4.54 -1.26
CA ASN A 134 -8.29 5.15 -2.44
C ASN A 134 -6.80 4.88 -2.47
N GLY A 135 -6.26 4.70 -3.67
CA GLY A 135 -4.82 4.71 -3.89
C GLY A 135 -4.23 6.10 -3.66
N PRO A 136 -2.95 6.31 -4.03
CA PRO A 136 -2.29 7.58 -3.85
C PRO A 136 -3.10 8.72 -4.47
N VAL A 137 -3.18 9.86 -3.76
CA VAL A 137 -3.90 11.06 -4.23
C VAL A 137 -3.39 11.51 -5.60
N THR A 138 -2.10 11.33 -5.84
CA THR A 138 -1.42 11.69 -7.09
C THR A 138 -1.91 10.91 -8.30
N PHE A 139 -2.43 9.68 -8.12
CA PHE A 139 -2.81 8.81 -9.24
C PHE A 139 -4.32 8.57 -9.35
N GLY A 140 -5.13 9.01 -8.39
CA GLY A 140 -6.60 8.94 -8.44
C GLY A 140 -7.18 7.54 -8.64
N THR A 141 -6.44 6.50 -8.25
CA THR A 141 -6.80 5.10 -8.44
C THR A 141 -7.40 4.51 -7.17
N GLU A 142 -8.32 3.56 -7.32
CA GLU A 142 -8.89 2.85 -6.17
C GLU A 142 -7.89 1.86 -5.57
N MET A 143 -7.95 1.68 -4.24
CA MET A 143 -7.17 0.65 -3.55
C MET A 143 -7.80 -0.72 -3.80
N PRO A 144 -7.07 -1.71 -4.38
CA PRO A 144 -7.60 -3.05 -4.52
C PRO A 144 -8.02 -3.65 -3.18
N GLU A 145 -9.11 -4.41 -3.17
CA GLU A 145 -9.59 -5.08 -1.96
C GLU A 145 -8.56 -6.07 -1.42
N PRO A 146 -8.41 -6.18 -0.09
CA PRO A 146 -7.56 -7.19 0.51
C PRO A 146 -8.12 -8.59 0.27
N SER A 147 -7.26 -9.61 0.28
CA SER A 147 -7.75 -10.99 0.27
C SER A 147 -8.61 -11.27 1.52
N PRO A 148 -9.54 -12.26 1.46
CA PRO A 148 -10.37 -12.61 2.61
C PRO A 148 -9.58 -12.86 3.90
N GLU A 149 -8.42 -13.53 3.79
CA GLU A 149 -7.56 -13.82 4.96
C GLU A 149 -6.93 -12.53 5.53
N ILE A 150 -6.53 -11.59 4.66
CA ILE A 150 -6.00 -10.29 5.08
C ILE A 150 -7.10 -9.46 5.72
N LEU A 151 -8.30 -9.45 5.13
CA LEU A 151 -9.46 -8.73 5.66
C LEU A 151 -9.83 -9.24 7.06
N GLU A 152 -9.87 -10.56 7.26
CA GLU A 152 -10.13 -11.19 8.57
C GLU A 152 -9.06 -10.78 9.60
N LYS A 153 -7.78 -10.82 9.22
CA LYS A 153 -6.68 -10.37 10.09
C LYS A 153 -6.82 -8.88 10.45
N ILE A 154 -7.17 -8.03 9.49
CA ILE A 154 -7.41 -6.62 9.72
C ILE A 154 -8.56 -6.41 10.72
N GLN A 155 -9.70 -7.08 10.51
CA GLN A 155 -10.89 -6.96 11.36
C GLN A 155 -10.68 -7.52 12.78
N SER A 156 -9.87 -8.56 12.90
CA SER A 156 -9.55 -9.17 14.21
C SER A 156 -8.41 -8.46 14.95
N SER A 157 -7.65 -7.62 14.28
CA SER A 157 -6.54 -6.89 14.86
C SER A 157 -7.02 -5.55 15.42
N SER A 158 -6.74 -5.28 16.70
CA SER A 158 -6.80 -3.91 17.21
C SER A 158 -5.52 -3.18 16.79
N SER A 159 -5.66 -2.12 16.01
CA SER A 159 -4.51 -1.25 15.71
C SER A 159 -3.99 -0.65 17.00
N LYS A 160 -2.72 -0.88 17.30
CA LYS A 160 -2.05 -0.22 18.42
C LYS A 160 -1.55 1.19 18.07
N ILE A 161 -1.43 1.49 16.79
CA ILE A 161 -0.99 2.80 16.28
C ILE A 161 -1.84 3.14 15.07
N GLN A 162 -2.39 4.34 15.08
CA GLN A 162 -3.15 4.92 13.96
C GLN A 162 -2.95 6.43 13.90
N PHE A 163 -3.35 7.06 12.80
CA PHE A 163 -3.35 8.52 12.74
C PHE A 163 -4.50 9.12 13.56
N LEU A 164 -4.29 10.32 14.11
CA LEU A 164 -5.29 11.00 14.95
C LEU A 164 -6.62 11.17 14.24
N HIS A 165 -6.64 11.44 12.93
CA HIS A 165 -7.89 11.62 12.18
C HIS A 165 -8.73 10.33 12.05
N HIS A 166 -8.14 9.15 12.28
CA HIS A 166 -8.84 7.86 12.29
C HIS A 166 -9.43 7.50 13.66
N LEU A 167 -9.13 8.30 14.69
CA LEU A 167 -9.67 8.06 16.03
C LEU A 167 -11.19 8.27 16.00
N GLY A 168 -11.97 7.25 16.33
CA GLY A 168 -13.43 7.30 16.37
C GLY A 168 -13.95 8.15 17.52
N GLU A 169 -15.16 8.66 17.39
CA GLU A 169 -15.79 9.48 18.44
C GLU A 169 -15.84 8.74 19.78
N GLY A 170 -15.42 9.40 20.83
CA GLY A 170 -15.30 8.84 22.18
C GLY A 170 -14.06 7.99 22.42
N GLN A 171 -13.34 7.59 21.38
CA GLN A 171 -12.10 6.83 21.54
C GLN A 171 -10.97 7.71 22.08
N LYS A 172 -10.06 7.06 22.80
CA LYS A 172 -8.87 7.66 23.38
C LYS A 172 -7.60 7.03 22.83
N GLY A 173 -6.52 7.79 22.83
CA GLY A 173 -5.21 7.30 22.49
C GLY A 173 -4.11 8.24 22.98
N ILE A 174 -2.91 7.71 23.07
CA ILE A 174 -1.74 8.45 23.51
C ILE A 174 -0.99 8.95 22.28
N LEU A 175 -0.68 10.24 22.22
CA LEU A 175 0.12 10.82 21.15
C LEU A 175 1.53 10.18 21.15
N HIS A 176 1.81 9.37 20.13
CA HIS A 176 3.00 8.53 20.07
C HIS A 176 4.07 9.07 19.11
N GLY A 177 3.65 9.80 18.07
CA GLY A 177 4.57 10.34 17.07
C GLY A 177 3.98 11.51 16.30
N MET A 178 4.85 12.30 15.70
CA MET A 178 4.51 13.45 14.86
C MET A 178 5.35 13.39 13.57
N LEU A 179 4.70 13.22 12.42
CA LEU A 179 5.32 13.17 11.10
C LEU A 179 5.33 14.58 10.49
N MET A 180 6.27 15.44 10.91
CA MET A 180 6.30 16.82 10.49
C MET A 180 7.66 17.47 10.64
N THR A 181 7.81 18.63 9.99
CA THR A 181 9.00 19.45 10.10
C THR A 181 9.15 20.07 11.49
N ASP A 182 10.33 20.53 11.84
CA ASP A 182 10.56 21.18 13.14
C ASP A 182 9.77 22.51 13.28
N GLY A 183 9.47 23.18 12.17
CA GLY A 183 8.61 24.36 12.17
C GLY A 183 7.16 24.04 12.59
N ASP A 184 6.60 22.95 12.05
CA ASP A 184 5.26 22.49 12.40
C ASP A 184 5.18 22.00 13.85
N LYS A 185 6.24 21.33 14.36
CA LYS A 185 6.34 20.93 15.76
C LYS A 185 6.28 22.11 16.73
N ALA A 186 6.92 23.23 16.38
CA ALA A 186 6.87 24.44 17.20
C ALA A 186 5.45 24.99 17.34
N VAL A 187 4.66 24.92 16.26
CA VAL A 187 3.23 25.29 16.28
C VAL A 187 2.44 24.38 17.21
N LEU A 188 2.65 23.06 17.16
CA LEU A 188 1.95 22.10 18.01
C LEU A 188 2.32 22.23 19.49
N ASN A 189 3.59 22.48 19.79
CA ASN A 189 4.03 22.77 21.15
C ASN A 189 3.35 24.05 21.69
N GLY A 190 3.15 25.05 20.81
CA GLY A 190 2.38 26.26 21.15
C GLY A 190 0.89 25.99 21.42
N LEU A 191 0.33 24.89 20.88
CA LEU A 191 -1.02 24.40 21.17
C LEU A 191 -1.06 23.46 22.39
N GLY A 192 0.07 23.23 23.05
CA GLY A 192 0.16 22.34 24.20
C GLY A 192 0.16 20.84 23.85
N LEU A 193 0.43 20.48 22.60
CA LEU A 193 0.52 19.08 22.16
C LEU A 193 1.93 18.54 22.34
N GLU A 194 2.11 17.56 23.22
CA GLU A 194 3.37 16.91 23.50
C GLU A 194 3.24 15.38 23.38
N LEU A 195 4.34 14.72 23.02
CA LEU A 195 4.38 13.26 22.99
C LEU A 195 4.05 12.66 24.36
N GLY A 196 3.26 11.61 24.37
CA GLY A 196 2.82 10.93 25.60
C GLY A 196 1.49 11.45 26.16
N MET A 197 0.91 12.51 25.60
CA MET A 197 -0.39 13.01 26.03
C MET A 197 -1.53 12.11 25.60
N GLU A 198 -2.53 11.92 26.47
CA GLU A 198 -3.80 11.27 26.13
C GLU A 198 -4.71 12.28 25.41
N LEU A 199 -5.19 11.87 24.26
CA LEU A 199 -6.17 12.62 23.45
C LEU A 199 -7.43 11.79 23.30
N GLN A 200 -8.58 12.43 23.28
CA GLN A 200 -9.87 11.81 23.03
C GLN A 200 -10.58 12.51 21.87
N ARG A 201 -11.19 11.74 20.98
CA ARG A 201 -12.04 12.27 19.91
C ARG A 201 -13.37 12.75 20.49
N SER A 202 -13.74 13.98 20.21
CA SER A 202 -15.06 14.54 20.49
C SER A 202 -15.84 14.79 19.19
N ALA A 203 -17.12 15.11 19.29
CA ALA A 203 -17.96 15.42 18.13
C ALA A 203 -17.44 16.62 17.31
N THR A 204 -16.75 17.57 17.94
CA THR A 204 -16.29 18.82 17.31
C THR A 204 -14.78 18.94 17.14
N GLY A 205 -14.01 17.96 17.61
CA GLY A 205 -12.56 18.02 17.58
C GLY A 205 -11.92 16.96 18.48
N PHE A 206 -10.92 17.39 19.24
CA PHE A 206 -10.21 16.54 20.18
C PHE A 206 -10.15 17.21 21.54
N THR A 207 -10.04 16.42 22.60
CA THR A 207 -9.88 16.90 23.98
C THR A 207 -8.66 16.29 24.62
N PHE A 208 -8.01 17.04 25.50
CA PHE A 208 -6.97 16.57 26.39
C PHE A 208 -7.58 15.84 27.60
N ALA A 209 -6.74 15.22 28.41
CA ALA A 209 -7.16 14.52 29.63
C ALA A 209 -7.85 15.47 30.67
N ASP A 210 -7.53 16.75 30.66
CA ASP A 210 -8.15 17.76 31.54
C ASP A 210 -9.52 18.28 31.03
N GLY A 211 -9.98 17.76 29.87
CA GLY A 211 -11.23 18.15 29.23
C GLY A 211 -11.15 19.40 28.37
N SER A 212 -10.02 20.10 28.32
CA SER A 212 -9.83 21.21 27.39
C SER A 212 -9.82 20.70 25.96
N GLY A 213 -10.47 21.41 25.04
CA GLY A 213 -10.62 21.01 23.65
C GLY A 213 -9.64 21.73 22.73
N PHE A 214 -9.20 21.06 21.67
CA PHE A 214 -8.54 21.69 20.55
C PHE A 214 -9.11 21.20 19.23
N ALA A 215 -9.08 22.08 18.23
CA ALA A 215 -9.39 21.73 16.85
C ALA A 215 -8.10 21.74 16.04
N CYS A 216 -7.92 20.74 15.21
CA CYS A 216 -6.85 20.73 14.21
C CYS A 216 -7.42 20.42 12.84
N SER A 217 -6.73 20.86 11.80
CA SER A 217 -7.13 20.52 10.44
C SER A 217 -6.98 19.03 10.19
N PRO A 218 -7.75 18.45 9.24
CA PRO A 218 -7.57 17.06 8.83
C PRO A 218 -6.13 16.75 8.40
N GLU A 219 -5.47 17.69 7.72
CA GLU A 219 -4.08 17.57 7.27
C GLU A 219 -3.11 17.46 8.46
N LEU A 220 -3.36 18.23 9.52
CA LEU A 220 -2.55 18.14 10.73
C LEU A 220 -2.82 16.84 11.48
N ALA A 221 -4.08 16.46 11.62
CA ALA A 221 -4.47 15.20 12.26
C ALA A 221 -3.92 13.96 11.52
N ALA A 222 -3.71 14.05 10.20
CA ALA A 222 -3.07 13.02 9.38
C ALA A 222 -1.55 12.88 9.61
N LYS A 223 -0.93 13.80 10.34
CA LYS A 223 0.50 13.77 10.69
C LYS A 223 0.76 13.35 12.13
N LEU A 224 -0.27 13.12 12.93
CA LEU A 224 -0.18 12.75 14.33
C LEU A 224 -0.49 11.27 14.53
N LEU A 225 0.46 10.51 15.05
CA LEU A 225 0.32 9.09 15.34
C LEU A 225 -0.17 8.89 16.77
N ILE A 226 -1.23 8.14 16.94
CA ILE A 226 -1.86 7.82 18.23
C ILE A 226 -1.74 6.33 18.49
N ARG A 227 -1.35 5.97 19.71
CA ARG A 227 -1.41 4.60 20.22
C ARG A 227 -2.68 4.42 21.06
N CYS A 228 -3.54 3.51 20.61
CA CYS A 228 -4.78 3.12 21.30
C CYS A 228 -4.55 1.93 22.24
#